data_a2ecbdd25357d61e1700cc353831c24f
#
_entry.id   a2ecbdd25357d61e1700cc353831c24f
#
_cell.length_a   1.000
_cell.length_b   1.000
_cell.length_c   1.000
_cell.angle_alpha   90.00
_cell.angle_beta   90.00
_cell.angle_gamma   90.00
#
_symmetry.space_group_name_H-M   'P 1'
#
loop_
_entity.id
_entity.type
_entity.pdbx_description
1 polymer ?
#
loop_
_entity_poly.entity_id
_entity_poly.type
_entity_poly.pdbx_seq_one_letter_code
_entity_poly.pdbx_strand_id
1 'polypeptide(L)'
;MITVESRARGGRGFLKEMKMNDVILKRFEQPDEVREFERGRFEIVNIGGLTIGRATYQPGWKWSEHVRPLAGTPFCEVEHVGLVISGKAVAAMVDGEVVELTPGSIFHVPSAPHDSWVVGDEPYVSLHFLGAGDYTK
;
A
#
# COMPACT_ATOMS: atom_id res chain seq x y z
N MET A 1 23.26 1.26 -19.57
CA MET A 1 23.16 0.10 -18.66
C MET A 1 22.94 0.56 -17.23
N ILE A 2 22.12 -0.15 -16.52
CA ILE A 2 21.85 0.10 -15.11
C ILE A 2 22.44 -1.05 -14.32
N THR A 3 23.18 -0.74 -13.26
CA THR A 3 23.68 -1.75 -12.34
C THR A 3 22.71 -1.84 -11.18
N VAL A 4 22.18 -3.01 -10.95
CA VAL A 4 21.20 -3.26 -9.90
C VAL A 4 21.71 -4.37 -9.00
N GLU A 5 21.62 -4.13 -7.69
CA GLU A 5 21.84 -5.21 -6.74
C GLU A 5 20.61 -6.10 -6.74
N SER A 6 20.79 -7.33 -7.20
CA SER A 6 19.74 -8.33 -7.17
C SER A 6 19.85 -9.12 -5.89
N ARG A 7 18.76 -9.16 -5.13
CA ARG A 7 18.72 -9.97 -3.92
C ARG A 7 18.53 -11.41 -4.32
N ALA A 8 19.62 -12.14 -4.28
CA ALA A 8 19.59 -13.57 -4.55
C ALA A 8 18.82 -14.29 -3.45
N ARG A 9 18.37 -15.47 -3.79
CA ARG A 9 17.76 -16.37 -2.82
C ARG A 9 18.75 -16.68 -1.70
N GLY A 10 18.28 -16.77 -0.49
CA GLY A 10 19.14 -16.99 0.67
C GLY A 10 19.79 -15.73 1.21
N GLY A 11 19.35 -14.56 0.79
CA GLY A 11 19.79 -13.28 1.34
C GLY A 11 21.11 -12.77 0.80
N ARG A 12 21.70 -13.43 -0.18
CA ARG A 12 22.89 -12.90 -0.82
C ARG A 12 22.53 -12.03 -2.00
N GLY A 13 23.02 -10.81 -1.98
CA GLY A 13 22.92 -9.93 -3.12
C GLY A 13 24.08 -10.13 -4.10
N PHE A 14 23.89 -9.81 -5.33
CA PHE A 14 24.92 -9.69 -6.33
C PHE A 14 24.56 -8.56 -7.29
N LEU A 15 25.58 -7.97 -7.89
CA LEU A 15 25.38 -6.93 -8.88
C LEU A 15 25.13 -7.57 -10.23
N LYS A 16 24.10 -7.11 -10.88
CA LYS A 16 23.73 -7.51 -12.22
C LYS A 16 23.61 -6.28 -13.09
N GLU A 17 24.29 -6.29 -14.20
CA GLU A 17 24.10 -5.25 -15.20
C GLU A 17 22.79 -5.49 -15.93
N MET A 18 21.98 -4.43 -16.02
CA MET A 18 20.71 -4.47 -16.71
C MET A 18 20.69 -3.41 -17.81
N LYS A 19 20.21 -3.81 -18.96
CA LYS A 19 19.93 -2.88 -20.06
C LYS A 19 18.57 -2.25 -19.82
N MET A 20 18.35 -1.05 -20.39
CA MET A 20 17.09 -0.34 -20.24
C MET A 20 15.88 -1.10 -20.78
N ASN A 21 16.09 -2.04 -21.70
CA ASN A 21 15.03 -2.84 -22.27
C ASN A 21 14.88 -4.23 -21.66
N ASP A 22 15.55 -4.49 -20.56
CA ASP A 22 15.39 -5.75 -19.85
C ASP A 22 14.05 -5.78 -19.10
N VAL A 23 13.45 -6.97 -19.03
CA VAL A 23 12.27 -7.19 -18.22
C VAL A 23 12.70 -7.35 -16.76
N ILE A 24 12.04 -6.65 -15.88
CA ILE A 24 12.29 -6.70 -14.44
C ILE A 24 11.07 -7.31 -13.78
N LEU A 25 11.30 -8.30 -12.92
CA LEU A 25 10.24 -8.94 -12.15
C LEU A 25 10.51 -8.73 -10.66
N LYS A 26 9.47 -8.36 -9.92
CA LYS A 26 9.49 -8.26 -8.46
C LYS A 26 8.23 -8.92 -7.88
N ARG A 27 8.26 -9.16 -6.59
CA ARG A 27 7.15 -9.76 -5.86
C ARG A 27 6.94 -9.02 -4.55
N PHE A 28 5.68 -8.90 -4.14
CA PHE A 28 5.37 -8.31 -2.83
C PHE A 28 5.89 -9.15 -1.67
N GLU A 29 6.12 -10.44 -1.87
CA GLU A 29 6.70 -11.32 -0.85
C GLU A 29 8.18 -11.06 -0.62
N GLN A 30 8.81 -10.27 -1.50
CA GLN A 30 10.19 -9.79 -1.36
C GLN A 30 10.20 -8.29 -1.57
N PRO A 31 9.56 -7.52 -0.67
CA PRO A 31 9.37 -6.09 -0.85
C PRO A 31 10.67 -5.31 -0.67
N ASP A 32 10.70 -4.11 -1.24
CA ASP A 32 11.79 -3.18 -1.01
C ASP A 32 11.69 -2.52 0.37
N GLU A 33 10.46 -2.36 0.87
CA GLU A 33 10.20 -1.81 2.17
C GLU A 33 8.93 -2.45 2.75
N VAL A 34 8.89 -2.61 4.07
CA VAL A 34 7.70 -3.07 4.79
C VAL A 34 7.41 -2.09 5.91
N ARG A 35 6.15 -1.71 6.05
CA ARG A 35 5.66 -0.92 7.17
C ARG A 35 4.61 -1.74 7.89
N GLU A 36 4.87 -2.04 9.16
CA GLU A 36 3.95 -2.80 9.99
C GLU A 36 3.38 -1.91 11.07
N PHE A 37 2.12 -2.10 11.37
CA PHE A 37 1.42 -1.40 12.44
C PHE A 37 0.33 -2.33 12.96
N GLU A 38 -0.31 -1.93 14.04
CA GLU A 38 -1.34 -2.75 14.65
C GLU A 38 -2.44 -3.08 13.62
N ARG A 39 -2.73 -4.36 13.44
CA ARG A 39 -3.71 -4.92 12.51
C ARG A 39 -3.46 -4.60 11.04
N GLY A 40 -2.22 -4.26 10.69
CA GLY A 40 -1.95 -3.92 9.30
C GLY A 40 -0.50 -4.12 8.89
N ARG A 41 -0.34 -4.30 7.59
CA ARG A 41 0.95 -4.45 6.94
C ARG A 41 0.88 -3.78 5.57
N PHE A 42 1.92 -3.04 5.23
CA PHE A 42 2.01 -2.36 3.95
C PHE A 42 3.38 -2.67 3.33
N GLU A 43 3.36 -3.38 2.21
CA GLU A 43 4.57 -3.77 1.50
C GLU A 43 4.75 -2.84 0.29
N ILE A 44 5.97 -2.37 0.09
CA ILE A 44 6.29 -1.42 -0.98
C ILE A 44 7.29 -2.07 -1.93
N VAL A 45 7.00 -1.96 -3.22
CA VAL A 45 7.88 -2.39 -4.30
C VAL A 45 8.12 -1.20 -5.23
N ASN A 46 9.39 -0.95 -5.55
CA ASN A 46 9.78 0.06 -6.52
C ASN A 46 10.15 -0.63 -7.83
N ILE A 47 9.45 -0.31 -8.89
CA ILE A 47 9.66 -0.94 -10.20
C ILE A 47 9.24 0.02 -11.32
N GLY A 48 10.08 0.13 -12.36
CA GLY A 48 9.77 0.92 -13.55
C GLY A 48 9.50 2.40 -13.24
N GLY A 49 10.14 2.96 -12.21
CA GLY A 49 9.90 4.34 -11.79
C GLY A 49 8.64 4.53 -10.96
N LEU A 50 7.92 3.45 -10.64
CA LEU A 50 6.70 3.49 -9.82
C LEU A 50 6.98 2.96 -8.43
N THR A 51 6.27 3.50 -7.46
CA THR A 51 6.20 2.96 -6.10
C THR A 51 4.82 2.37 -5.93
N ILE A 52 4.77 1.04 -5.77
CA ILE A 52 3.52 0.30 -5.68
C ILE A 52 3.43 -0.34 -4.30
N GLY A 53 2.28 -0.21 -3.65
CA GLY A 53 2.05 -0.79 -2.33
C GLY A 53 1.00 -1.88 -2.35
N ARG A 54 1.15 -2.85 -1.45
CA ARG A 54 0.10 -3.81 -1.12
C ARG A 54 -0.26 -3.66 0.35
N ALA A 55 -1.49 -3.23 0.60
CA ALA A 55 -2.04 -3.13 1.94
C ALA A 55 -2.73 -4.43 2.32
N THR A 56 -2.51 -4.89 3.54
CA THR A 56 -3.25 -5.99 4.14
C THR A 56 -3.68 -5.54 5.53
N TYR A 57 -4.98 -5.35 5.70
CA TYR A 57 -5.54 -4.89 6.98
C TYR A 57 -6.46 -5.97 7.54
N GLN A 58 -6.26 -6.28 8.82
CA GLN A 58 -7.04 -7.30 9.50
C GLN A 58 -8.42 -6.76 9.92
N PRO A 59 -9.39 -7.65 10.16
CA PRO A 59 -10.66 -7.23 10.72
C PRO A 59 -10.47 -6.39 11.99
N GLY A 60 -11.24 -5.31 12.10
CA GLY A 60 -11.10 -4.36 13.20
C GLY A 60 -10.11 -3.23 12.96
N TRP A 61 -9.34 -3.28 11.90
CA TRP A 61 -8.43 -2.17 11.57
C TRP A 61 -9.21 -0.91 11.24
N LYS A 62 -8.73 0.21 11.79
CA LYS A 62 -9.26 1.54 11.49
C LYS A 62 -8.10 2.53 11.47
N TRP A 63 -7.99 3.32 10.42
CA TRP A 63 -6.85 4.22 10.25
C TRP A 63 -6.70 5.17 11.45
N SER A 64 -7.80 5.77 11.91
CA SER A 64 -7.76 6.73 13.02
C SER A 64 -7.40 6.11 14.37
N GLU A 65 -7.46 4.79 14.49
CA GLU A 65 -7.03 4.07 15.71
C GLU A 65 -5.62 3.49 15.59
N HIS A 66 -5.27 2.94 14.43
CA HIS A 66 -4.08 2.10 14.28
C HIS A 66 -2.96 2.77 13.49
N VAL A 67 -3.26 3.77 12.66
CA VAL A 67 -2.26 4.51 11.88
C VAL A 67 -2.06 5.93 12.39
N ARG A 68 -3.13 6.57 12.86
CA ARG A 68 -3.06 7.92 13.43
C ARG A 68 -1.89 8.13 14.39
N PRO A 69 -1.61 7.21 15.34
CA PRO A 69 -0.49 7.40 16.26
C PRO A 69 0.86 7.53 15.58
N LEU A 70 0.99 7.01 14.36
CA LEU A 70 2.24 7.04 13.59
C LEU A 70 2.30 8.20 12.61
N ALA A 71 1.13 8.69 12.17
CA ALA A 71 1.05 9.63 11.05
C ALA A 71 1.25 11.09 11.45
N GLY A 72 0.91 11.46 12.68
CA GLY A 72 1.04 12.83 13.13
C GLY A 72 -0.10 13.76 12.69
N THR A 73 -1.09 13.25 11.98
CA THR A 73 -2.29 13.99 11.59
C THR A 73 -3.53 13.29 12.15
N PRO A 74 -4.64 14.02 12.41
CA PRO A 74 -5.87 13.40 12.94
C PRO A 74 -6.52 12.41 11.97
N PHE A 75 -6.40 12.68 10.67
CA PHE A 75 -6.94 11.84 9.61
C PHE A 75 -5.92 11.68 8.50
N CYS A 76 -6.11 10.69 7.64
CA CYS A 76 -5.25 10.49 6.48
C CYS A 76 -5.48 11.61 5.47
N GLU A 77 -4.40 12.19 4.96
CA GLU A 77 -4.45 13.23 3.94
C GLU A 77 -3.67 12.81 2.69
N VAL A 78 -3.29 11.55 2.60
CA VAL A 78 -2.57 11.03 1.45
C VAL A 78 -3.57 10.70 0.35
N GLU A 79 -3.27 11.18 -0.86
CA GLU A 79 -4.04 10.81 -2.04
C GLU A 79 -3.74 9.36 -2.42
N HIS A 80 -4.78 8.58 -2.71
CA HIS A 80 -4.63 7.19 -3.09
C HIS A 80 -5.31 6.89 -4.42
N VAL A 81 -4.64 6.09 -5.25
CA VAL A 81 -5.26 5.39 -6.38
C VAL A 81 -4.92 3.93 -6.22
N GLY A 82 -5.92 3.07 -6.28
CA GLY A 82 -5.66 1.66 -6.05
C GLY A 82 -6.75 0.72 -6.56
N LEU A 83 -6.54 -0.55 -6.26
CA LEU A 83 -7.43 -1.63 -6.67
C LEU A 83 -7.67 -2.56 -5.47
N VAL A 84 -8.93 -2.83 -5.16
CA VAL A 84 -9.28 -3.79 -4.11
C VAL A 84 -9.13 -5.21 -4.65
N ILE A 85 -8.35 -6.02 -3.97
CA ILE A 85 -8.12 -7.43 -4.33
C ILE A 85 -9.11 -8.33 -3.60
N SER A 86 -9.23 -8.17 -2.28
CA SER A 86 -10.10 -9.01 -1.46
C SER A 86 -10.52 -8.29 -0.19
N GLY A 87 -11.58 -8.77 0.43
CA GLY A 87 -12.15 -8.14 1.61
C GLY A 87 -12.90 -6.87 1.28
N LYS A 88 -13.36 -6.17 2.31
CA LYS A 88 -14.12 -4.93 2.17
C LYS A 88 -13.63 -3.89 3.16
N ALA A 89 -13.61 -2.65 2.74
CA ALA A 89 -13.28 -1.53 3.61
C ALA A 89 -14.19 -0.35 3.28
N VAL A 90 -14.14 0.66 4.14
CA VAL A 90 -14.86 1.92 3.94
C VAL A 90 -13.82 3.03 3.87
N ALA A 91 -14.01 3.94 2.94
CA ALA A 91 -13.31 5.23 2.90
C ALA A 91 -14.33 6.31 3.26
N ALA A 92 -14.05 7.07 4.30
CA ALA A 92 -14.95 8.08 4.83
C ALA A 92 -14.29 9.45 4.78
N MET A 93 -14.73 10.29 3.86
CA MET A 93 -14.27 11.68 3.81
C MET A 93 -14.84 12.45 4.99
N VAL A 94 -14.01 13.24 5.67
CA VAL A 94 -14.46 13.98 6.86
C VAL A 94 -15.60 14.93 6.52
N ASP A 95 -15.50 15.63 5.40
CA ASP A 95 -16.51 16.59 4.95
C ASP A 95 -17.27 16.12 3.71
N GLY A 96 -17.41 14.81 3.54
CA GLY A 96 -17.99 14.28 2.32
C GLY A 96 -18.63 12.93 2.47
N GLU A 97 -18.53 12.18 1.38
CA GLU A 97 -19.19 10.88 1.25
C GLU A 97 -18.46 9.78 2.01
N VAL A 98 -19.22 8.73 2.29
CA VAL A 98 -18.73 7.47 2.84
C VAL A 98 -18.96 6.40 1.79
N VAL A 99 -17.87 5.73 1.38
CA VAL A 99 -17.92 4.80 0.25
C VAL A 99 -17.37 3.45 0.67
N GLU A 100 -18.09 2.39 0.32
CA GLU A 100 -17.61 1.02 0.53
C GLU A 100 -16.71 0.59 -0.62
N LEU A 101 -15.52 0.08 -0.28
CA LEU A 101 -14.53 -0.44 -1.23
C LEU A 101 -14.66 -1.95 -1.27
N THR A 102 -15.01 -2.49 -2.43
CA THR A 102 -15.29 -3.92 -2.62
C THR A 102 -14.35 -4.54 -3.66
N PRO A 103 -14.15 -5.88 -3.63
CA PRO A 103 -13.22 -6.54 -4.55
C PRO A 103 -13.49 -6.20 -6.02
N GLY A 104 -12.43 -5.88 -6.74
CA GLY A 104 -12.48 -5.47 -8.14
C GLY A 104 -12.68 -3.99 -8.37
N SER A 105 -12.98 -3.21 -7.33
CA SER A 105 -13.12 -1.77 -7.47
C SER A 105 -11.77 -1.09 -7.63
N ILE A 106 -11.68 -0.18 -8.59
CA ILE A 106 -10.56 0.75 -8.71
C ILE A 106 -11.03 2.05 -8.04
N PHE A 107 -10.22 2.56 -7.12
CA PHE A 107 -10.63 3.72 -6.33
C PHE A 107 -9.65 4.87 -6.43
N HIS A 108 -10.18 6.07 -6.28
CA HIS A 108 -9.40 7.29 -6.09
C HIS A 108 -9.90 7.97 -4.81
N VAL A 109 -9.01 8.14 -3.86
CA VAL A 109 -9.29 8.90 -2.65
C VAL A 109 -8.47 10.18 -2.71
N PRO A 110 -9.11 11.36 -2.75
CA PRO A 110 -8.36 12.62 -2.83
C PRO A 110 -7.59 12.91 -1.54
N SER A 111 -6.69 13.89 -1.61
CA SER A 111 -5.83 14.24 -0.48
C SER A 111 -6.54 14.94 0.68
N ALA A 112 -7.83 15.19 0.58
CA ALA A 112 -8.60 15.77 1.67
C ALA A 112 -8.68 14.79 2.86
N PRO A 113 -8.86 15.29 4.09
CA PRO A 113 -8.90 14.42 5.27
C PRO A 113 -9.96 13.33 5.18
N HIS A 114 -9.55 12.10 5.48
CA HIS A 114 -10.43 10.95 5.45
C HIS A 114 -10.00 9.88 6.46
N ASP A 115 -10.94 9.03 6.84
CA ASP A 115 -10.70 7.84 7.64
C ASP A 115 -11.01 6.62 6.79
N SER A 116 -10.61 5.46 7.26
CA SER A 116 -10.94 4.19 6.61
C SER A 116 -10.91 3.07 7.65
N TRP A 117 -11.69 2.03 7.39
CA TRP A 117 -11.75 0.86 8.26
C TRP A 117 -12.17 -0.38 7.50
N VAL A 118 -11.80 -1.53 8.03
CA VAL A 118 -12.18 -2.83 7.46
C VAL A 118 -13.59 -3.17 7.90
N VAL A 119 -14.38 -3.72 6.98
CA VAL A 119 -15.73 -4.19 7.21
C VAL A 119 -15.75 -5.70 7.10
N GLY A 120 -16.41 -6.37 8.06
CA GLY A 120 -16.56 -7.81 8.04
C GLY A 120 -15.43 -8.57 8.72
N ASP A 121 -15.39 -9.87 8.47
CA ASP A 121 -14.52 -10.80 9.18
C ASP A 121 -13.30 -11.25 8.37
N GLU A 122 -13.14 -10.75 7.16
CA GLU A 122 -12.02 -11.11 6.29
C GLU A 122 -11.00 -10.00 6.24
N PRO A 123 -9.70 -10.34 6.09
CA PRO A 123 -8.70 -9.32 5.81
C PRO A 123 -9.02 -8.57 4.52
N TYR A 124 -8.70 -7.29 4.52
CA TYR A 124 -8.82 -6.44 3.35
C TYR A 124 -7.46 -6.32 2.68
N VAL A 125 -7.39 -6.59 1.38
CA VAL A 125 -6.16 -6.47 0.60
C VAL A 125 -6.41 -5.53 -0.58
N SER A 126 -5.54 -4.55 -0.73
CA SER A 126 -5.60 -3.63 -1.87
C SER A 126 -4.20 -3.31 -2.39
N LEU A 127 -4.13 -2.98 -3.68
CA LEU A 127 -2.92 -2.47 -4.31
C LEU A 127 -3.04 -0.96 -4.43
N HIS A 128 -1.92 -0.27 -4.22
CA HIS A 128 -1.84 1.19 -4.31
C HIS A 128 -0.83 1.58 -5.37
N PHE A 129 -1.28 2.34 -6.36
CA PHE A 129 -0.48 2.82 -7.47
C PHE A 129 -0.07 4.28 -7.31
N LEU A 130 -0.75 5.01 -6.42
CA LEU A 130 -0.43 6.38 -6.05
C LEU A 130 -0.55 6.50 -4.53
N GLY A 131 0.36 7.23 -3.91
CA GLY A 131 0.36 7.48 -2.47
C GLY A 131 1.09 6.44 -1.65
N ALA A 132 1.53 5.33 -2.26
CA ALA A 132 2.18 4.25 -1.52
C ALA A 132 3.43 4.70 -0.76
N GLY A 133 4.24 5.56 -1.38
CA GLY A 133 5.47 6.05 -0.77
C GLY A 133 5.24 6.96 0.44
N ASP A 134 4.11 7.64 0.51
CA ASP A 134 3.79 8.61 1.56
C ASP A 134 2.93 8.03 2.68
N TYR A 135 2.36 6.86 2.45
CA TYR A 135 1.44 6.24 3.40
C TYR A 135 2.20 5.70 4.61
N THR A 136 1.72 5.99 5.80
CA THR A 136 2.29 5.56 7.09
C THR A 136 3.75 5.99 7.31
N LYS A 137 4.16 7.08 6.72
CA LYS A 137 5.48 7.66 6.99
C LYS A 137 5.56 8.29 8.36
#